data_af5297f168d518e2bee70ddb26286a1a
#
_entry.id   af5297f168d518e2bee70ddb26286a1a
#
_cell.length_a   1.000
_cell.length_b   1.000
_cell.length_c   1.000
_cell.angle_alpha   90.00
_cell.angle_beta   90.00
_cell.angle_gamma   90.00
#
_symmetry.space_group_name_H-M   'P 1'
#
loop_
_entity.id
_entity.type
_entity.pdbx_description
1 polymer ?
#
loop_
_entity_poly.entity_id
_entity_poly.type
_entity_poly.pdbx_seq_one_letter_code
_entity_poly.pdbx_strand_id
1 'polypeptide(L)'
;MTTSVDKVEVQFSDNTLARFEKEVAKYPLEQRQSAVMACLSIVQDEQGWVSPENELLIAEYLGMPPMAVHEVTTFYNMYNQHPVGKYKLNVCTNLPCMLRNGVEALDYLKRRLGVSLGGTTPDGLFTLQQCECLGACAQLRSEERRVGKECRSRWSPYH
;
A
#
# COMPACT_ATOMS: atom_id res chain seq x y z
N MET A 1 0.40 12.58 -37.33
CA MET A 1 0.34 11.12 -37.04
C MET A 1 -0.07 10.98 -35.60
N THR A 2 -1.37 10.86 -35.39
CA THR A 2 -1.99 10.67 -34.06
C THR A 2 -2.02 9.18 -33.78
N THR A 3 -1.13 8.71 -32.92
CA THR A 3 -1.18 7.35 -32.37
C THR A 3 -2.40 7.27 -31.46
N SER A 4 -3.41 6.53 -31.93
CA SER A 4 -4.53 6.08 -31.09
C SER A 4 -3.96 5.16 -30.02
N VAL A 5 -3.84 5.66 -28.80
CA VAL A 5 -3.64 4.82 -27.64
C VAL A 5 -4.97 4.12 -27.41
N ASP A 6 -5.01 2.81 -27.69
CA ASP A 6 -6.14 1.96 -27.31
C ASP A 6 -6.34 2.12 -25.80
N LYS A 7 -7.41 2.85 -25.42
CA LYS A 7 -7.88 2.88 -24.04
C LYS A 7 -8.36 1.47 -23.72
N VAL A 8 -7.53 0.71 -23.03
CA VAL A 8 -8.00 -0.46 -22.31
C VAL A 8 -8.99 0.10 -21.26
N GLU A 9 -10.27 -0.13 -21.46
CA GLU A 9 -11.28 0.18 -20.45
C GLU A 9 -10.99 -0.71 -19.25
N VAL A 10 -10.27 -0.18 -18.30
CA VAL A 10 -10.09 -0.81 -17.00
C VAL A 10 -11.44 -0.71 -16.28
N GLN A 11 -12.11 -1.82 -16.10
CA GLN A 11 -13.35 -1.90 -15.33
C GLN A 11 -13.11 -2.82 -14.14
N PHE A 12 -13.73 -2.51 -13.02
CA PHE A 12 -13.72 -3.40 -11.87
C PHE A 12 -14.59 -4.64 -12.14
N SER A 13 -14.17 -5.77 -11.61
CA SER A 13 -14.97 -7.00 -11.66
C SER A 13 -16.26 -6.85 -10.84
N ASP A 14 -17.28 -7.62 -11.17
CA ASP A 14 -18.54 -7.68 -10.39
C ASP A 14 -18.28 -8.01 -8.92
N ASN A 15 -17.29 -8.85 -8.65
CA ASN A 15 -16.89 -9.19 -7.29
C ASN A 15 -16.30 -7.99 -6.54
N THR A 16 -15.45 -7.20 -7.21
CA THR A 16 -14.87 -5.97 -6.66
C THR A 16 -15.96 -4.96 -6.34
N LEU A 17 -16.91 -4.77 -7.27
CA LEU A 17 -18.04 -3.86 -7.08
C LEU A 17 -18.94 -4.29 -5.93
N ALA A 18 -19.24 -5.59 -5.79
CA ALA A 18 -20.01 -6.12 -4.67
C ALA A 18 -19.30 -5.90 -3.31
N ARG A 19 -17.96 -6.00 -3.29
CA ARG A 19 -17.16 -5.66 -2.10
C ARG A 19 -17.22 -4.16 -1.80
N PHE A 20 -17.16 -3.30 -2.81
CA PHE A 20 -17.30 -1.85 -2.68
C PHE A 20 -18.66 -1.47 -2.09
N GLU A 21 -19.75 -2.02 -2.62
CA GLU A 21 -21.11 -1.78 -2.11
C GLU A 21 -21.23 -2.14 -0.63
N LYS A 22 -20.66 -3.27 -0.23
CA LYS A 22 -20.64 -3.69 1.18
C LYS A 22 -19.91 -2.70 2.08
N GLU A 23 -18.80 -2.11 1.60
CA GLU A 23 -18.06 -1.11 2.37
C GLU A 23 -18.79 0.24 2.40
N VAL A 24 -19.34 0.69 1.28
CA VAL A 24 -20.11 1.93 1.18
C VAL A 24 -21.38 1.88 2.03
N ALA A 25 -22.03 0.72 2.13
CA ALA A 25 -23.25 0.54 2.95
C ALA A 25 -23.03 0.75 4.46
N LYS A 26 -21.78 0.82 4.93
CA LYS A 26 -21.45 1.14 6.32
C LYS A 26 -21.59 2.63 6.66
N TYR A 27 -21.73 3.47 5.65
CA TYR A 27 -21.78 4.93 5.79
C TYR A 27 -23.11 5.49 5.29
N PRO A 28 -23.56 6.66 5.80
CA PRO A 28 -24.69 7.36 5.22
C PRO A 28 -24.45 7.72 3.75
N LEU A 29 -25.53 7.86 2.98
CA LEU A 29 -25.46 8.14 1.54
C LEU A 29 -24.64 9.40 1.20
N GLU A 30 -24.76 10.42 2.05
CA GLU A 30 -24.03 11.68 1.86
C GLU A 30 -22.52 11.54 2.18
N GLN A 31 -22.11 10.42 2.83
CA GLN A 31 -20.74 10.19 3.26
C GLN A 31 -20.09 8.98 2.56
N ARG A 32 -20.54 8.63 1.37
CA ARG A 32 -19.98 7.53 0.56
C ARG A 32 -18.45 7.63 0.39
N GLN A 33 -17.93 8.85 0.32
CA GLN A 33 -16.50 9.15 0.21
C GLN A 33 -15.68 8.57 1.35
N SER A 34 -16.28 8.35 2.53
CA SER A 34 -15.59 7.74 3.69
C SER A 34 -15.15 6.29 3.43
N ALA A 35 -15.70 5.62 2.41
CA ALA A 35 -15.31 4.28 2.01
C ALA A 35 -14.04 4.25 1.14
N VAL A 36 -13.42 5.39 0.79
CA VAL A 36 -12.28 5.47 -0.14
C VAL A 36 -11.12 4.56 0.27
N MET A 37 -10.76 4.54 1.55
CA MET A 37 -9.68 3.69 2.04
C MET A 37 -9.99 2.20 1.88
N ALA A 38 -11.22 1.80 2.13
CA ALA A 38 -11.64 0.41 1.95
C ALA A 38 -11.63 0.01 0.46
N CYS A 39 -12.11 0.87 -0.43
CA CYS A 39 -12.08 0.64 -1.88
C CYS A 39 -10.65 0.51 -2.39
N LEU A 40 -9.74 1.39 -1.98
CA LEU A 40 -8.32 1.33 -2.32
C LEU A 40 -7.68 0.03 -1.83
N SER A 41 -7.99 -0.40 -0.61
CA SER A 41 -7.48 -1.67 -0.06
C SER A 41 -7.97 -2.87 -0.85
N ILE A 42 -9.25 -2.89 -1.26
CA ILE A 42 -9.83 -3.98 -2.06
C ILE A 42 -9.11 -4.10 -3.40
N VAL A 43 -8.86 -2.97 -4.09
CA VAL A 43 -8.14 -2.95 -5.37
C VAL A 43 -6.70 -3.42 -5.18
N GLN A 44 -6.03 -2.95 -4.13
CA GLN A 44 -4.67 -3.38 -3.84
C GLN A 44 -4.57 -4.86 -3.50
N ASP A 45 -5.56 -5.43 -2.80
CA ASP A 45 -5.61 -6.87 -2.50
C ASP A 45 -5.71 -7.71 -3.78
N GLU A 46 -6.43 -7.22 -4.79
CA GLU A 46 -6.64 -7.93 -6.05
C GLU A 46 -5.48 -7.77 -7.04
N GLN A 47 -4.93 -6.55 -7.13
CA GLN A 47 -3.94 -6.20 -8.15
C GLN A 47 -2.51 -6.06 -7.59
N GLY A 48 -2.34 -6.07 -6.27
CA GLY A 48 -1.06 -5.88 -5.58
C GLY A 48 -0.64 -4.42 -5.44
N TRP A 49 -1.25 -3.51 -6.19
CA TRP A 49 -0.97 -2.06 -6.17
C TRP A 49 -2.17 -1.26 -6.68
N VAL A 50 -2.15 0.04 -6.49
CA VAL A 50 -3.18 0.97 -6.97
C VAL A 50 -2.61 1.79 -8.10
N SER A 51 -3.12 1.59 -9.32
CA SER A 51 -2.73 2.39 -10.48
C SER A 51 -3.48 3.72 -10.52
N PRO A 52 -2.96 4.73 -11.27
CA PRO A 52 -3.68 5.99 -11.48
C PRO A 52 -5.08 5.78 -12.09
N GLU A 53 -5.23 4.79 -12.96
CA GLU A 53 -6.52 4.43 -13.57
C GLU A 53 -7.49 3.91 -12.51
N ASN A 54 -7.01 3.11 -11.55
CA ASN A 54 -7.82 2.64 -10.43
C ASN A 54 -8.28 3.78 -9.53
N GLU A 55 -7.43 4.79 -9.30
CA GLU A 55 -7.81 5.98 -8.54
C GLU A 55 -8.95 6.73 -9.23
N LEU A 56 -8.89 6.88 -10.55
CA LEU A 56 -9.95 7.53 -11.34
C LEU A 56 -11.28 6.77 -11.24
N LEU A 57 -11.25 5.45 -11.38
CA LEU A 57 -12.45 4.61 -11.28
C LEU A 57 -13.07 4.62 -9.88
N ILE A 58 -12.24 4.62 -8.84
CA ILE A 58 -12.72 4.75 -7.44
C ILE A 58 -13.33 6.13 -7.22
N ALA A 59 -12.72 7.19 -7.75
CA ALA A 59 -13.23 8.55 -7.66
C ALA A 59 -14.60 8.67 -8.31
N GLU A 60 -14.78 8.12 -9.50
CA GLU A 60 -16.05 8.08 -10.21
C GLU A 60 -17.09 7.27 -9.42
N TYR A 61 -16.73 6.08 -8.95
CA TYR A 61 -17.64 5.23 -8.19
C TYR A 61 -18.12 5.88 -6.89
N LEU A 62 -17.26 6.59 -6.18
CA LEU A 62 -17.61 7.27 -4.92
C LEU A 62 -18.18 8.67 -5.10
N GLY A 63 -18.14 9.22 -6.33
CA GLY A 63 -18.58 10.58 -6.62
C GLY A 63 -17.70 11.65 -5.97
N MET A 64 -16.37 11.45 -5.95
CA MET A 64 -15.42 12.38 -5.37
C MET A 64 -14.36 12.82 -6.39
N PRO A 65 -13.68 13.96 -6.16
CA PRO A 65 -12.62 14.41 -7.07
C PRO A 65 -11.46 13.40 -7.14
N PRO A 66 -10.91 13.08 -8.33
CA PRO A 66 -9.77 12.18 -8.46
C PRO A 66 -8.57 12.58 -7.60
N MET A 67 -8.30 13.89 -7.48
CA MET A 67 -7.22 14.41 -6.65
C MET A 67 -7.40 14.03 -5.17
N ALA A 68 -8.63 13.98 -4.67
CA ALA A 68 -8.89 13.59 -3.28
C ALA A 68 -8.61 12.10 -3.04
N VAL A 69 -8.80 11.23 -4.04
CA VAL A 69 -8.37 9.83 -3.97
C VAL A 69 -6.85 9.74 -3.99
N HIS A 70 -6.20 10.50 -4.88
CA HIS A 70 -4.74 10.55 -4.99
C HIS A 70 -4.06 11.06 -3.70
N GLU A 71 -4.64 12.04 -3.02
CA GLU A 71 -4.19 12.49 -1.71
C GLU A 71 -4.17 11.35 -0.68
N VAL A 72 -5.16 10.48 -0.69
CA VAL A 72 -5.22 9.33 0.23
C VAL A 72 -4.14 8.31 -0.11
N THR A 73 -3.95 7.96 -1.39
CA THR A 73 -2.93 6.99 -1.80
C THR A 73 -1.50 7.47 -1.56
N THR A 74 -1.25 8.76 -1.69
CA THR A 74 0.07 9.35 -1.44
C THR A 74 0.35 9.58 0.04
N PHE A 75 -0.68 9.92 0.83
CA PHE A 75 -0.53 10.14 2.26
C PHE A 75 -0.30 8.86 3.05
N TYR A 76 -1.06 7.79 2.74
CA TYR A 76 -0.97 6.54 3.48
C TYR A 76 0.03 5.57 2.83
N ASN A 77 1.15 5.34 3.48
CA ASN A 77 2.27 4.50 3.01
C ASN A 77 1.93 3.00 2.86
N MET A 78 0.73 2.59 3.28
CA MET A 78 0.24 1.22 3.08
C MET A 78 -0.15 0.95 1.62
N TYR A 79 -0.47 2.00 0.85
CA TYR A 79 -0.82 1.86 -0.56
C TYR A 79 0.43 1.82 -1.43
N ASN A 80 0.46 0.86 -2.35
CA ASN A 80 1.52 0.71 -3.33
C ASN A 80 1.10 1.43 -4.60
N GLN A 81 1.84 2.46 -4.99
CA GLN A 81 1.59 3.22 -6.23
C GLN A 81 2.29 2.61 -7.46
N HIS A 82 3.07 1.58 -7.24
CA HIS A 82 3.80 0.83 -8.27
C HIS A 82 3.73 -0.66 -7.96
N PRO A 83 3.90 -1.52 -8.96
CA PRO A 83 4.00 -2.95 -8.74
C PRO A 83 5.09 -3.28 -7.72
N VAL A 84 4.77 -4.13 -6.76
CA VAL A 84 5.70 -4.60 -5.73
C VAL A 84 5.90 -6.10 -5.82
N GLY A 85 7.01 -6.59 -5.29
CA GLY A 85 7.27 -8.02 -5.18
C GLY A 85 6.34 -8.70 -4.18
N LYS A 86 6.44 -10.02 -4.13
CA LYS A 86 5.64 -10.85 -3.22
C LYS A 86 5.78 -10.44 -1.75
N TYR A 87 6.94 -9.93 -1.37
CA TYR A 87 7.25 -9.44 -0.03
C TYR A 87 7.77 -8.00 -0.10
N LYS A 88 7.11 -7.09 0.58
CA LYS A 88 7.56 -5.70 0.72
C LYS A 88 8.29 -5.54 2.05
N LEU A 89 9.59 -5.25 1.97
CA LEU A 89 10.45 -5.02 3.13
C LEU A 89 10.47 -3.52 3.45
N ASN A 90 9.75 -3.12 4.48
CA ASN A 90 9.74 -1.75 4.98
C ASN A 90 10.76 -1.61 6.11
N VAL A 91 11.76 -0.76 5.92
CA VAL A 91 12.80 -0.49 6.90
C VAL A 91 12.63 0.90 7.48
N CYS A 92 12.35 0.96 8.78
CA CYS A 92 12.23 2.23 9.49
C CYS A 92 13.60 2.89 9.65
N THR A 93 13.71 4.14 9.20
CA THR A 93 14.90 4.98 9.36
C THR A 93 14.64 6.25 10.16
N ASN A 94 13.49 6.33 10.85
CA ASN A 94 13.18 7.41 11.75
C ASN A 94 14.21 7.51 12.89
N LEU A 95 14.35 8.66 13.51
CA LEU A 95 15.41 8.98 14.46
C LEU A 95 15.70 7.89 15.51
N PRO A 96 14.71 7.30 16.22
CA PRO A 96 14.98 6.22 17.18
C PRO A 96 15.59 4.97 16.55
N CYS A 97 15.15 4.62 15.33
CA CYS A 97 15.69 3.47 14.60
C CYS A 97 17.07 3.77 14.01
N MET A 98 17.30 5.00 13.53
CA MET A 98 18.59 5.47 13.06
C MET A 98 19.66 5.36 14.17
N LEU A 99 19.36 5.80 15.39
CA LEU A 99 20.24 5.66 16.55
C LEU A 99 20.53 4.22 16.96
N ARG A 100 19.77 3.26 16.42
CA ARG A 100 19.93 1.81 16.60
C ARG A 100 20.34 1.09 15.32
N ASN A 101 21.10 1.77 14.48
CA ASN A 101 21.68 1.24 13.24
C ASN A 101 20.62 0.91 12.16
N GLY A 102 19.43 1.55 12.15
CA GLY A 102 18.40 1.34 11.12
C GLY A 102 18.89 1.67 9.71
N VAL A 103 19.73 2.70 9.56
CA VAL A 103 20.32 3.06 8.26
C VAL A 103 21.33 2.00 7.81
N GLU A 104 22.18 1.49 8.72
CA GLU A 104 23.13 0.43 8.40
C GLU A 104 22.43 -0.87 7.99
N ALA A 105 21.30 -1.19 8.66
CA ALA A 105 20.47 -2.33 8.31
C ALA A 105 19.88 -2.17 6.89
N LEU A 106 19.41 -0.97 6.55
CA LEU A 106 18.90 -0.64 5.21
C LEU A 106 20.00 -0.81 4.15
N ASP A 107 21.20 -0.29 4.40
CA ASP A 107 22.33 -0.40 3.47
C ASP A 107 22.84 -1.85 3.33
N TYR A 108 22.76 -2.62 4.40
CA TYR A 108 23.03 -4.05 4.33
C TYR A 108 22.03 -4.77 3.42
N LEU A 109 20.73 -4.49 3.57
CA LEU A 109 19.68 -5.07 2.73
C LEU A 109 19.81 -4.67 1.27
N LYS A 110 20.11 -3.40 0.96
CA LYS A 110 20.41 -2.96 -0.41
C LYS A 110 21.50 -3.81 -1.06
N ARG A 111 22.62 -3.99 -0.36
CA ARG A 111 23.75 -4.78 -0.87
C ARG A 111 23.39 -6.27 -0.98
N ARG A 112 22.69 -6.81 0.01
CA ARG A 112 22.32 -8.23 0.05
C ARG A 112 21.33 -8.63 -1.02
N LEU A 113 20.36 -7.75 -1.32
CA LEU A 113 19.33 -7.99 -2.31
C LEU A 113 19.72 -7.48 -3.72
N GLY A 114 20.75 -6.64 -3.81
CA GLY A 114 21.18 -6.04 -5.08
C GLY A 114 20.15 -5.07 -5.65
N VAL A 115 19.33 -4.41 -4.81
CA VAL A 115 18.27 -3.50 -5.24
C VAL A 115 18.43 -2.11 -4.62
N SER A 116 17.96 -1.09 -5.33
CA SER A 116 17.82 0.27 -4.81
C SER A 116 16.52 0.40 -3.99
N LEU A 117 16.35 1.54 -3.31
CA LEU A 117 15.09 1.86 -2.64
C LEU A 117 13.94 1.94 -3.67
N GLY A 118 12.81 1.34 -3.32
CA GLY A 118 11.66 1.18 -4.22
C GLY A 118 11.85 0.08 -5.28
N GLY A 119 13.06 -0.49 -5.39
CA GLY A 119 13.36 -1.54 -6.35
C GLY A 119 12.88 -2.92 -5.89
N THR A 120 12.56 -3.77 -6.88
CA THR A 120 12.16 -5.16 -6.70
C THR A 120 13.28 -6.08 -7.20
N THR A 121 13.53 -7.18 -6.51
CA THR A 121 14.50 -8.19 -6.94
C THR A 121 14.10 -8.80 -8.28
N PRO A 122 15.07 -9.24 -9.12
CA PRO A 122 14.79 -9.77 -10.46
C PRO A 122 13.86 -11.00 -10.46
N ASP A 123 13.83 -11.74 -9.35
CA ASP A 123 12.94 -12.89 -9.14
C ASP A 123 11.51 -12.49 -8.73
N GLY A 124 11.24 -11.17 -8.59
CA GLY A 124 9.93 -10.65 -8.17
C GLY A 124 9.57 -10.94 -6.72
N LEU A 125 10.51 -11.41 -5.89
CA LEU A 125 10.19 -11.80 -4.52
C LEU A 125 10.17 -10.62 -3.56
N PHE A 126 11.16 -9.74 -3.60
CA PHE A 126 11.33 -8.71 -2.59
C PHE A 126 11.33 -7.31 -3.19
N THR A 127 10.56 -6.41 -2.60
CA THR A 127 10.66 -4.96 -2.83
C THR A 127 11.18 -4.31 -1.56
N LEU A 128 12.26 -3.53 -1.66
CA LEU A 128 12.85 -2.84 -0.52
C LEU A 128 12.40 -1.38 -0.46
N GLN A 129 11.82 -0.98 0.66
CA GLN A 129 11.36 0.39 0.88
C GLN A 129 11.84 0.93 2.21
N GLN A 130 12.23 2.20 2.21
CA GLN A 130 12.41 2.98 3.42
C GLN A 130 11.07 3.51 3.90
N CYS A 131 10.83 3.50 5.20
CA CYS A 131 9.63 4.07 5.78
C CYS A 131 9.96 4.88 7.04
N GLU A 132 9.01 5.71 7.42
CA GLU A 132 8.99 6.37 8.71
C GLU A 132 8.59 5.39 9.83
N CYS A 133 8.19 5.91 10.99
CA CYS A 133 7.94 5.13 12.19
C CYS A 133 6.91 3.99 11.97
N LEU A 134 7.30 2.75 12.30
CA LEU A 134 6.42 1.58 12.31
C LEU A 134 5.75 1.32 13.68
N GLY A 135 6.04 2.15 14.70
CA GLY A 135 5.51 1.95 16.04
C GLY A 135 6.07 0.74 16.81
N ALA A 136 7.08 0.04 16.27
CA ALA A 136 7.63 -1.22 16.81
C ALA A 136 8.95 -1.08 17.57
N CYS A 137 9.34 0.14 17.98
CA CYS A 137 10.65 0.42 18.58
C CYS A 137 10.93 -0.37 19.87
N ALA A 138 9.89 -0.71 20.65
CA ALA A 138 10.04 -1.45 21.89
C ALA A 138 10.26 -2.95 21.68
N GLN A 139 9.91 -3.46 20.52
CA GLN A 139 9.91 -4.90 20.24
C GLN A 139 11.23 -5.38 19.60
N LEU A 140 12.09 -4.47 19.12
CA LEU A 140 13.41 -4.77 18.50
C LEU A 140 13.39 -5.88 17.44
N ARG A 141 12.23 -6.14 16.82
CA ARG A 141 12.05 -7.19 15.83
C ARG A 141 11.58 -6.60 14.51
N SER A 142 12.16 -7.10 13.42
CA SER A 142 11.61 -6.88 12.08
C SER A 142 10.23 -7.51 11.99
N GLU A 143 9.24 -6.71 11.67
CA GLU A 143 7.90 -7.22 11.43
C GLU A 143 7.77 -7.61 9.96
N GLU A 144 7.56 -8.89 9.71
CA GLU A 144 7.34 -9.41 8.36
C GLU A 144 5.87 -9.20 8.00
N ARG A 145 5.61 -8.26 7.10
CA ARG A 145 4.28 -8.03 6.57
C ARG A 145 4.06 -8.92 5.36
N ARG A 146 3.29 -9.97 5.52
CA ARG A 146 2.79 -10.76 4.40
C ARG A 146 1.55 -10.05 3.84
N VAL A 147 1.52 -9.83 2.53
CA VAL A 147 0.34 -9.35 1.83
C VAL A 147 -0.86 -10.26 2.20
N GLY A 148 -1.91 -9.69 2.80
CA GLY A 148 -3.14 -10.40 3.17
C GLY A 148 -3.21 -10.95 4.61
N LYS A 149 -2.26 -10.63 5.51
CA LYS A 149 -2.40 -10.94 6.95
C LYS A 149 -2.25 -9.69 7.78
N GLU A 150 -3.26 -9.42 8.58
CA GLU A 150 -3.27 -8.33 9.55
C GLU A 150 -2.08 -8.44 10.50
N CYS A 151 -1.49 -7.29 10.81
CA CYS A 151 -0.49 -7.16 11.85
C CYS A 151 -1.14 -7.52 13.20
N ARG A 152 -0.89 -8.73 13.69
CA ARG A 152 -1.25 -9.12 15.06
C ARG A 152 -0.11 -8.69 15.98
N SER A 153 -0.02 -7.41 16.28
CA SER A 153 0.71 -6.97 17.45
C SER A 153 -0.10 -7.40 18.67
N ARG A 154 0.37 -8.39 19.39
CA ARG A 154 -0.15 -8.66 20.75
C ARG A 154 0.32 -7.52 21.63
N TRP A 155 -0.50 -6.52 21.78
CA TRP A 155 -0.41 -5.61 22.90
C TRP A 155 -0.83 -6.39 24.15
N SER A 156 0.11 -6.99 24.81
CA SER A 156 -0.05 -7.41 26.21
C SER A 156 1.06 -6.75 27.02
N PRO A 157 0.74 -5.74 27.83
CA PRO A 157 1.73 -5.15 28.73
C PRO A 157 2.05 -6.05 29.94
N TYR A 158 1.43 -7.21 30.04
CA TYR A 158 1.60 -8.15 31.18
C TYR A 158 1.66 -9.58 30.66
N HIS A 159 2.88 -10.02 30.33
CA HIS A 159 3.32 -11.42 30.47
C HIS A 159 4.83 -11.43 30.62
#